data_0b21817384ed7a1301155672decccacd
#
_entry.id   0b21817384ed7a1301155672decccacd
#
_cell.length_a   1.000
_cell.length_b   1.000
_cell.length_c   1.000
_cell.angle_alpha   90.00
_cell.angle_beta   90.00
_cell.angle_gamma   90.00
#
_symmetry.space_group_name_H-M   'P 1'
#
loop_
_entity.id
_entity.type
_entity.pdbx_description
1 polymer ?
#
loop_
_entity_poly.entity_id
_entity_poly.type
_entity_poly.pdbx_seq_one_letter_code
_entity_poly.pdbx_strand_id
1 'polypeptide(L)'
;MARGINKVILIGNLGQDPESRTTPGGTTVTNIRIATSESWRDKQSGEMKEQTEWHTVVLWSRLGEIAAEYLKKGSQVYIEGRLQTRKWQDKSGNDRYTTEIVAGEMQMMGGRGGGGAAQETRDRRDPGADAAPQPASAGSAPSGGTAADFDDDIPF
;
A
#
# COMPACT_ATOMS: atom_id res chain seq x y z
N MET A 1 32.11 0.17 -23.04
CA MET A 1 31.55 -0.18 -21.73
C MET A 1 30.19 -0.83 -21.93
N ALA A 2 29.97 -1.99 -21.37
CA ALA A 2 28.66 -2.64 -21.37
C ALA A 2 27.66 -1.83 -20.52
N ARG A 3 26.49 -1.56 -21.08
CA ARG A 3 25.39 -0.94 -20.33
C ARG A 3 24.64 -2.00 -19.56
N GLY A 4 24.56 -1.84 -18.26
CA GLY A 4 23.74 -2.66 -17.39
C GLY A 4 22.42 -1.97 -17.04
N ILE A 5 21.49 -2.74 -16.52
CA ILE A 5 20.22 -2.24 -15.95
C ILE A 5 20.27 -2.49 -14.44
N ASN A 6 20.01 -1.46 -13.68
CA ASN A 6 19.85 -1.55 -12.23
C ASN A 6 18.49 -0.95 -11.86
N LYS A 7 17.49 -1.80 -11.73
CA LYS A 7 16.12 -1.41 -11.47
C LYS A 7 15.49 -2.35 -10.46
N VAL A 8 14.79 -1.76 -9.51
CA VAL A 8 14.02 -2.45 -8.47
C VAL A 8 12.61 -1.93 -8.49
N ILE A 9 11.65 -2.84 -8.45
CA ILE A 9 10.23 -2.53 -8.31
C ILE A 9 9.72 -3.31 -7.10
N LEU A 10 9.12 -2.61 -6.16
CA LEU A 10 8.53 -3.19 -4.96
C LEU A 10 7.11 -2.70 -4.75
N ILE A 11 6.25 -3.60 -4.33
CA ILE A 11 4.95 -3.30 -3.74
C ILE A 11 4.89 -4.00 -2.41
N GLY A 12 4.72 -3.25 -1.34
CA GLY A 12 4.68 -3.82 0.00
C GLY A 12 4.16 -2.84 1.03
N ASN A 13 4.18 -3.27 2.26
CA ASN A 13 3.67 -2.49 3.39
C ASN A 13 4.80 -2.01 4.29
N LEU A 14 4.68 -0.79 4.80
CA LEU A 14 5.63 -0.28 5.78
C LEU A 14 5.51 -1.05 7.10
N GLY A 15 6.64 -1.50 7.60
CA GLY A 15 6.71 -2.18 8.89
C GLY A 15 6.83 -1.24 10.08
N GLN A 16 7.18 0.00 9.83
CA GLN A 16 7.32 1.07 10.82
C GLN A 16 7.06 2.43 10.18
N ASP A 17 6.93 3.45 11.01
CA ASP A 17 6.81 4.82 10.52
C ASP A 17 8.08 5.26 9.79
N PRO A 18 7.97 6.12 8.76
CA PRO A 18 9.13 6.67 8.07
C PRO A 18 10.06 7.43 9.02
N GLU A 19 11.35 7.22 8.84
CA GLU A 19 12.39 7.96 9.57
C GLU A 19 12.97 9.04 8.67
N SER A 20 12.64 10.27 8.95
CA SER A 20 13.09 11.43 8.18
C SER A 20 14.16 12.21 8.93
N ARG A 21 15.17 12.65 8.18
CA ARG A 21 16.23 13.53 8.68
C ARG A 21 16.60 14.55 7.61
N THR A 22 17.17 15.65 8.05
CA THR A 22 17.73 16.67 7.15
C THR A 22 19.25 16.56 7.15
N THR A 23 19.84 16.50 5.96
CA THR A 23 21.30 16.52 5.80
C THR A 23 21.86 17.91 6.14
N PRO A 24 23.17 18.03 6.43
CA PRO A 24 23.80 19.35 6.64
C PRO A 24 23.61 20.33 5.48
N GLY A 25 23.42 19.82 4.26
CA GLY A 25 23.10 20.62 3.08
C GLY A 25 21.64 21.04 2.94
N GLY A 26 20.77 20.69 3.90
CA GLY A 26 19.35 21.06 3.88
C GLY A 26 18.45 20.12 3.08
N THR A 27 18.96 18.98 2.63
CA THR A 27 18.18 18.00 1.87
C THR A 27 17.51 17.00 2.80
N THR A 28 16.22 16.79 2.60
CA THR A 28 15.47 15.76 3.33
C THR A 28 15.79 14.37 2.81
N VAL A 29 16.08 13.46 3.73
CA VAL A 29 16.27 12.03 3.47
C VAL A 29 15.35 11.25 4.37
N THR A 30 14.53 10.41 3.80
CA THR A 30 13.59 9.58 4.52
C THR A 30 13.88 8.11 4.26
N ASN A 31 14.04 7.34 5.32
CA ASN A 31 14.21 5.90 5.26
C ASN A 31 12.88 5.23 5.58
N ILE A 32 12.49 4.27 4.77
CA ILE A 32 11.34 3.42 5.02
C ILE A 32 11.74 1.95 4.95
N ARG A 33 11.07 1.11 5.73
CA ARG A 33 11.22 -0.34 5.66
C ARG A 33 9.94 -0.95 5.11
N ILE A 34 10.08 -1.68 4.02
CA ILE A 34 8.97 -2.30 3.29
C ILE A 34 9.07 -3.81 3.44
N ALA A 35 7.96 -4.42 3.83
CA ALA A 35 7.79 -5.87 3.85
C ALA A 35 7.13 -6.33 2.56
N THR A 36 7.73 -7.34 1.92
CA THR A 36 7.12 -8.13 0.87
C THR A 36 6.98 -9.56 1.36
N SER A 37 5.78 -10.11 1.29
CA SER A 37 5.51 -11.47 1.74
C SER A 37 5.12 -12.36 0.59
N GLU A 38 5.70 -13.55 0.58
CA GLU A 38 5.34 -14.63 -0.33
C GLU A 38 4.78 -15.79 0.47
N SER A 39 3.73 -16.39 -0.03
CA SER A 39 3.15 -17.59 0.59
C SER A 39 3.03 -18.69 -0.46
N TRP A 40 3.42 -19.90 -0.06
CA TRP A 40 3.34 -21.07 -0.91
C TRP A 40 2.95 -22.31 -0.11
N ARG A 41 2.42 -23.29 -0.81
CA ARG A 41 2.15 -24.58 -0.21
C ARG A 41 3.37 -25.48 -0.35
N ASP A 42 3.86 -25.99 0.77
CA ASP A 42 4.94 -26.99 0.78
C ASP A 42 4.41 -28.31 0.20
N LYS A 43 5.06 -28.79 -0.85
CA LYS A 43 4.68 -30.02 -1.54
C LYS A 43 4.90 -31.28 -0.70
N GLN A 44 5.81 -31.24 0.26
CA GLN A 44 6.12 -32.37 1.13
C GLN A 44 5.19 -32.47 2.32
N SER A 45 4.95 -31.36 3.02
CA SER A 45 4.11 -31.34 4.23
C SER A 45 2.65 -30.95 3.95
N GLY A 46 2.36 -30.35 2.80
CA GLY A 46 1.05 -29.80 2.46
C GLY A 46 0.67 -28.54 3.23
N GLU A 47 1.57 -28.04 4.06
CA GLU A 47 1.34 -26.84 4.87
C GLU A 47 1.59 -25.56 4.06
N MET A 48 0.88 -24.49 4.44
CA MET A 48 1.15 -23.16 3.93
C MET A 48 2.36 -22.58 4.63
N LYS A 49 3.35 -22.17 3.85
CA LYS A 49 4.54 -21.47 4.33
C LYS A 49 4.49 -20.03 3.86
N GLU A 50 4.98 -19.15 4.71
CA GLU A 50 5.09 -17.73 4.42
C GLU A 50 6.53 -17.26 4.69
N GLN A 51 7.02 -16.43 3.80
CA GLN A 51 8.32 -15.76 3.97
C GLN A 51 8.15 -14.28 3.71
N THR A 52 8.64 -13.47 4.64
CA THR A 52 8.66 -12.02 4.52
C THR A 52 10.07 -11.53 4.31
N GLU A 53 10.28 -10.73 3.28
CA GLU A 53 11.53 -10.05 3.01
C GLU A 53 11.39 -8.57 3.36
N TRP A 54 12.42 -8.05 4.04
CA TRP A 54 12.45 -6.67 4.49
C TRP A 54 13.41 -5.85 3.64
N HIS A 55 12.89 -4.80 3.04
CA HIS A 55 13.66 -3.90 2.17
C HIS A 55 13.83 -2.54 2.83
N THR A 56 15.06 -2.03 2.80
CA THR A 56 15.34 -0.65 3.20
C THR A 56 15.34 0.24 1.97
N VAL A 57 14.48 1.24 1.97
CA VAL A 57 14.32 2.19 0.86
C VAL A 57 14.64 3.59 1.35
N VAL A 58 15.48 4.28 0.59
CA VAL A 58 15.90 5.66 0.85
C VAL A 58 15.25 6.57 -0.17
N LEU A 59 14.56 7.58 0.33
CA LEU A 59 13.89 8.59 -0.48
C LEU A 59 14.54 9.95 -0.23
N TRP A 60 14.93 10.60 -1.30
CA TRP A 60 15.64 11.89 -1.26
C TRP A 60 14.73 13.04 -1.64
N SER A 61 15.01 14.19 -1.07
CA SER A 61 14.37 15.47 -1.42
C SER A 61 12.85 15.40 -1.35
N ARG A 62 12.17 15.77 -2.40
CA ARG A 62 10.71 15.84 -2.43
C ARG A 62 10.02 14.48 -2.16
N LEU A 63 10.55 13.39 -2.68
CA LEU A 63 10.03 12.04 -2.38
C LEU A 63 10.14 11.72 -0.89
N GLY A 64 11.26 12.09 -0.27
CA GLY A 64 11.46 11.92 1.17
C GLY A 64 10.47 12.74 2.00
N GLU A 65 10.21 13.97 1.60
CA GLU A 65 9.23 14.84 2.27
C GLU A 65 7.81 14.26 2.19
N ILE A 66 7.40 13.82 1.00
CA ILE A 66 6.09 13.20 0.78
C ILE A 66 5.95 11.92 1.61
N ALA A 67 6.98 11.09 1.62
CA ALA A 67 6.96 9.86 2.40
C ALA A 67 6.84 10.14 3.91
N ALA A 68 7.57 11.11 4.42
CA ALA A 68 7.52 11.50 5.82
C ALA A 68 6.15 12.08 6.24
N GLU A 69 5.50 12.80 5.34
CA GLU A 69 4.23 13.47 5.61
C GLU A 69 3.03 12.51 5.53
N TYR A 70 3.01 11.65 4.52
CA TYR A 70 1.81 10.87 4.20
C TYR A 70 1.89 9.39 4.57
N LEU A 71 3.08 8.82 4.69
CA LEU A 71 3.24 7.40 5.02
C LEU A 71 3.29 7.16 6.52
N LYS A 72 2.80 6.02 6.92
CA LYS A 72 2.86 5.52 8.29
C LYS A 72 2.99 4.00 8.29
N LYS A 73 3.29 3.42 9.43
CA LYS A 73 3.28 1.97 9.62
C LYS A 73 1.99 1.36 9.04
N GLY A 74 2.13 0.32 8.24
CA GLY A 74 1.02 -0.37 7.57
C GLY A 74 0.62 0.21 6.22
N SER A 75 1.10 1.40 5.83
CA SER A 75 0.82 1.95 4.50
C SER A 75 1.35 1.05 3.40
N GLN A 76 0.56 0.83 2.36
CA GLN A 76 1.01 0.12 1.18
C GLN A 76 1.54 1.11 0.14
N VAL A 77 2.70 0.79 -0.41
CA VAL A 77 3.38 1.65 -1.38
C VAL A 77 3.93 0.85 -2.55
N TYR A 78 3.94 1.49 -3.71
CA TYR A 78 4.71 1.10 -4.88
C TYR A 78 5.99 1.92 -4.89
N ILE A 79 7.13 1.26 -5.05
CA ILE A 79 8.44 1.89 -5.17
C ILE A 79 9.12 1.40 -6.44
N GLU A 80 9.65 2.34 -7.18
CA GLU A 80 10.57 2.09 -8.28
C GLU A 80 11.88 2.79 -7.98
N GLY A 81 12.99 2.09 -8.11
CA GLY A 81 14.30 2.63 -7.81
C GLY A 81 15.44 1.75 -8.31
N ARG A 82 16.59 1.87 -7.66
CA ARG A 82 17.79 1.11 -7.97
C ARG A 82 18.45 0.60 -6.69
N LEU A 83 19.18 -0.49 -6.79
CA LEU A 83 20.06 -0.95 -5.72
C LEU A 83 21.28 -0.05 -5.62
N GLN A 84 21.67 0.27 -4.41
CA GLN A 84 22.89 0.98 -4.12
C GLN A 84 23.55 0.37 -2.88
N THR A 85 24.80 0.02 -3.01
CA THR A 85 25.63 -0.43 -1.87
C THR A 85 26.53 0.70 -1.46
N ARG A 86 26.47 1.05 -0.18
CA ARG A 86 27.39 2.02 0.42
C ARG A 86 28.30 1.34 1.44
N LYS A 87 29.52 1.80 1.49
CA LYS A 87 30.54 1.40 2.46
C LYS A 87 30.50 2.38 3.64
N TRP A 88 30.60 1.84 4.83
CA TRP A 88 30.70 2.62 6.05
C TRP A 88 31.59 1.88 7.06
N GLN A 89 32.04 2.57 8.07
CA GLN A 89 32.85 1.99 9.15
C GLN A 89 32.02 1.91 10.43
N ASP A 90 32.11 0.77 11.10
CA ASP A 90 31.52 0.61 12.42
C ASP A 90 32.40 1.26 13.51
N LYS A 91 31.93 1.23 14.74
CA LYS A 91 32.63 1.81 15.89
C LYS A 91 34.00 1.14 16.16
N SER A 92 34.21 -0.06 15.67
CA SER A 92 35.45 -0.82 15.79
C SER A 92 36.40 -0.57 14.63
N GLY A 93 36.07 0.29 13.67
CA GLY A 93 36.87 0.62 12.50
C GLY A 93 36.78 -0.40 11.37
N ASN A 94 35.90 -1.39 11.47
CA ASN A 94 35.67 -2.38 10.42
C ASN A 94 34.84 -1.82 9.28
N ASP A 95 35.23 -2.14 8.05
CA ASP A 95 34.46 -1.80 6.87
C ASP A 95 33.18 -2.62 6.81
N ARG A 96 32.05 -1.93 6.66
CA ARG A 96 30.73 -2.53 6.49
C ARG A 96 30.11 -2.05 5.18
N TYR A 97 29.31 -2.90 4.62
CA TYR A 97 28.56 -2.62 3.39
C TYR A 97 27.06 -2.74 3.66
N THR A 98 26.32 -1.77 3.22
CA THR A 98 24.87 -1.79 3.30
C THR A 98 24.29 -1.61 1.93
N THR A 99 23.44 -2.56 1.50
CA THR A 99 22.71 -2.47 0.26
C THR A 99 21.31 -1.96 0.55
N GLU A 100 20.95 -0.89 -0.10
CA GLU A 100 19.66 -0.24 0.06
C GLU A 100 19.07 0.11 -1.32
N ILE A 101 17.80 0.41 -1.35
CA ILE A 101 17.11 0.81 -2.57
C ILE A 101 16.96 2.33 -2.53
N VAL A 102 17.48 3.01 -3.55
CA VAL A 102 17.27 4.44 -3.73
C VAL A 102 16.05 4.62 -4.62
N ALA A 103 14.98 5.17 -4.05
CA ALA A 103 13.74 5.38 -4.76
C ALA A 103 13.86 6.52 -5.77
N GLY A 104 13.40 6.29 -6.98
CA GLY A 104 13.20 7.29 -8.01
C GLY A 104 11.74 7.68 -8.18
N GLU A 105 10.84 6.77 -7.87
CA GLU A 105 9.39 6.96 -7.92
C GLU A 105 8.71 6.27 -6.76
N MET A 106 7.66 6.88 -6.26
CA MET A 106 6.82 6.33 -5.21
C MET A 106 5.36 6.64 -5.50
N GLN A 107 4.52 5.64 -5.34
CA GLN A 107 3.07 5.80 -5.38
C GLN A 107 2.46 5.19 -4.13
N MET A 108 1.62 5.96 -3.47
CA MET A 108 0.82 5.46 -2.36
C MET A 108 -0.32 4.61 -2.93
N MET A 109 -0.32 3.34 -2.58
CA MET A 109 -1.39 2.44 -2.94
C MET A 109 -2.44 2.54 -1.83
N GLY A 110 -3.38 3.48 -2.02
CA GLY A 110 -4.35 3.81 -1.01
C GLY A 110 -5.18 2.62 -0.61
N GLY A 111 -4.99 2.17 0.59
CA GLY A 111 -6.02 1.43 1.26
C GLY A 111 -7.26 2.31 1.38
N ARG A 112 -8.37 1.89 0.86
CA ARG A 112 -9.67 2.22 1.40
C ARG A 112 -9.70 1.67 2.82
N GLY A 113 -9.06 2.35 3.70
CA GLY A 113 -8.93 1.96 5.09
C GLY A 113 -9.23 3.15 5.97
N GLY A 114 -10.48 3.32 6.34
CA GLY A 114 -10.87 4.00 7.54
C GLY A 114 -10.66 5.51 7.57
N GLY A 115 -11.22 6.23 6.61
CA GLY A 115 -11.71 7.57 6.86
C GLY A 115 -13.17 7.47 7.25
N GLY A 116 -13.47 6.97 8.42
CA GLY A 116 -14.74 7.18 9.05
C GLY A 116 -14.84 8.66 9.42
N ALA A 117 -15.19 9.50 8.47
CA ALA A 117 -15.78 10.77 8.79
C ALA A 117 -17.10 10.44 9.46
N ALA A 118 -17.12 10.52 10.76
CA ALA A 118 -18.35 10.65 11.52
C ALA A 118 -19.03 11.90 10.97
N GLN A 119 -19.96 11.68 10.07
CA GLN A 119 -20.91 12.68 9.68
C GLN A 119 -21.84 12.85 10.88
N GLU A 120 -21.53 13.84 11.71
CA GLU A 120 -22.48 14.35 12.66
C GLU A 120 -23.72 14.80 11.89
N THR A 121 -24.69 13.93 11.80
CA THR A 121 -26.05 14.34 11.49
C THR A 121 -26.53 15.19 12.65
N ARG A 122 -26.43 16.48 12.47
CA ARG A 122 -27.15 17.44 13.31
C ARG A 122 -28.63 17.15 13.17
N ASP A 123 -29.14 16.57 14.21
CA ASP A 123 -30.55 16.45 14.55
C ASP A 123 -31.19 17.85 14.46
N ARG A 124 -31.89 18.09 13.37
CA ARG A 124 -32.88 19.15 13.34
C ARG A 124 -34.23 18.50 13.56
N ARG A 125 -34.60 18.42 14.81
CA ARG A 125 -35.99 18.30 15.20
C ARG A 125 -36.77 19.49 14.61
N ASP A 126 -37.71 19.16 13.79
CA ASP A 126 -38.85 20.05 13.58
C ASP A 126 -40.10 19.26 13.93
N PRO A 127 -40.93 19.75 14.86
CA PRO A 127 -42.16 19.08 15.23
C PRO A 127 -43.34 19.67 14.50
N GLY A 128 -44.12 18.87 13.81
CA GLY A 128 -45.42 19.31 13.41
C GLY A 128 -46.10 18.56 12.28
N ALA A 129 -47.19 17.90 12.65
CA ALA A 129 -48.42 17.61 11.88
C ALA A 129 -48.38 16.41 10.93
N ASP A 130 -48.93 15.31 11.34
CA ASP A 130 -50.33 14.87 11.24
C ASP A 130 -50.77 14.27 9.88
N ALA A 131 -51.38 13.07 9.98
CA ALA A 131 -52.26 12.41 9.04
C ALA A 131 -51.70 11.37 8.07
N ALA A 132 -51.85 10.13 8.46
CA ALA A 132 -52.11 8.99 7.56
C ALA A 132 -53.49 9.11 6.91
N PRO A 133 -53.93 8.35 5.88
CA PRO A 133 -53.78 6.89 5.79
C PRO A 133 -53.54 6.31 4.39
N GLN A 134 -53.20 5.03 4.40
CA GLN A 134 -53.27 4.09 3.27
C GLN A 134 -54.70 3.93 2.70
N PRO A 135 -54.95 3.36 1.49
CA PRO A 135 -54.74 1.93 1.28
C PRO A 135 -54.35 1.41 -0.13
N ALA A 136 -53.75 0.28 -0.11
CA ALA A 136 -53.90 -0.92 -0.94
C ALA A 136 -54.27 -0.84 -2.43
N SER A 137 -53.53 -1.54 -3.24
CA SER A 137 -53.87 -2.79 -3.94
C SER A 137 -52.90 -3.09 -5.08
N ALA A 138 -52.30 -4.24 -4.98
CA ALA A 138 -52.46 -5.42 -5.80
C ALA A 138 -52.09 -5.30 -7.29
N GLY A 139 -51.20 -6.18 -7.70
CA GLY A 139 -51.26 -6.67 -9.08
C GLY A 139 -49.94 -7.10 -9.70
N SER A 140 -49.64 -8.40 -9.57
CA SER A 140 -49.13 -9.27 -10.64
C SER A 140 -47.71 -9.14 -11.15
N ALA A 141 -46.90 -10.13 -10.83
CA ALA A 141 -45.91 -10.72 -11.73
C ALA A 141 -46.64 -11.31 -12.98
N PRO A 142 -45.98 -11.61 -14.09
CA PRO A 142 -44.92 -12.62 -14.11
C PRO A 142 -43.82 -12.51 -15.21
N SER A 143 -42.82 -13.32 -14.97
CA SER A 143 -42.11 -14.21 -15.90
C SER A 143 -41.28 -13.64 -17.05
N GLY A 144 -40.13 -14.21 -17.08
CA GLY A 144 -39.61 -14.71 -18.33
C GLY A 144 -38.23 -14.26 -18.72
N GLY A 145 -37.29 -15.20 -18.63
CA GLY A 145 -36.39 -15.35 -19.71
C GLY A 145 -34.91 -15.05 -19.47
N THR A 146 -34.29 -16.12 -19.30
CA THR A 146 -33.09 -16.62 -19.98
C THR A 146 -31.73 -16.18 -19.43
N ALA A 147 -31.15 -17.14 -18.80
CA ALA A 147 -29.73 -17.31 -18.60
C ALA A 147 -28.98 -17.07 -19.91
N ALA A 148 -28.02 -16.18 -19.88
CA ALA A 148 -26.92 -16.18 -20.81
C ALA A 148 -25.68 -16.66 -20.06
N ASP A 149 -25.36 -17.90 -20.36
CA ASP A 149 -24.13 -18.58 -20.07
C ASP A 149 -23.01 -17.77 -20.71
N PHE A 150 -22.17 -17.13 -19.89
CA PHE A 150 -20.89 -16.59 -20.36
C PHE A 150 -19.81 -17.61 -20.00
N ASP A 151 -19.57 -18.48 -20.96
CA ASP A 151 -18.37 -19.32 -21.04
C ASP A 151 -17.19 -18.38 -21.25
N ASP A 152 -16.45 -18.09 -20.19
CA ASP A 152 -15.25 -17.28 -20.24
C ASP A 152 -14.04 -18.23 -20.34
N ASP A 153 -13.84 -18.75 -21.54
CA ASP A 153 -12.68 -19.52 -21.91
C ASP A 153 -11.51 -18.55 -22.16
N ILE A 154 -10.67 -18.34 -21.16
CA ILE A 154 -9.40 -17.64 -21.33
C ILE A 154 -8.32 -18.67 -21.59
N PRO A 155 -7.76 -18.76 -22.81
CA PRO A 155 -6.61 -19.61 -23.06
C PRO A 155 -5.33 -18.93 -22.60
N PHE A 156 -4.59 -19.62 -21.77
CA PHE A 156 -3.21 -19.29 -21.47
C PHE A 156 -2.28 -19.81 -22.57
#